data_f70f7b088e36310d8207a47f8627dfe2
#
_entry.id   f70f7b088e36310d8207a47f8627dfe2
#
_cell.length_a   1.000
_cell.length_b   1.000
_cell.length_c   1.000
_cell.angle_alpha   90.00
_cell.angle_beta   90.00
_cell.angle_gamma   90.00
#
_symmetry.space_group_name_H-M   'P 1'
#
loop_
_entity.id
_entity.type
_entity.pdbx_description
1 polymer ?
#
loop_
_entity_poly.entity_id
_entity_poly.type
_entity_poly.pdbx_seq_one_letter_code
_entity_poly.pdbx_strand_id
1 'polypeptide(L)'
;MIEIKDLTKSFDGVEVLSHISMTLESGKIYGLVGRNGSGKTMLMKHILGFVSPTSGTITIDGKVLGKDIDAPDNIGAIIENPGFLPGYSGFRNLKMLASIRHKISDEEIKNAIRLVGLDPESKKHVGKYSLGMRQRLGLAQALMEHPDILLLDEPLSGLDNDGVQEMYQILLKQREEGKLIVVASHSSE
;
A
#
# COMPACT_ATOMS: atom_id res chain seq x y z
N MET A 1 3.59 14.67 -2.91
CA MET A 1 5.00 14.47 -3.35
C MET A 1 5.81 13.90 -2.19
N ILE A 2 6.65 12.87 -2.44
CA ILE A 2 7.58 12.31 -1.46
C ILE A 2 9.00 12.62 -1.91
N GLU A 3 9.81 13.15 -1.03
CA GLU A 3 11.22 13.44 -1.27
C GLU A 3 12.07 12.67 -0.24
N ILE A 4 12.99 11.84 -0.72
CA ILE A 4 13.90 11.04 0.09
C ILE A 4 15.31 11.55 -0.19
N LYS A 5 16.04 11.89 0.87
CA LYS A 5 17.41 12.44 0.78
C LYS A 5 18.36 11.60 1.64
N ASP A 6 19.32 10.97 0.96
CA ASP A 6 20.45 10.25 1.56
C ASP A 6 20.02 9.24 2.66
N LEU A 7 18.90 8.55 2.41
CA LEU A 7 18.31 7.62 3.37
C LEU A 7 19.19 6.39 3.54
N THR A 8 19.65 6.16 4.75
CA THR A 8 20.38 4.96 5.13
C THR A 8 19.70 4.29 6.33
N LYS A 9 19.61 2.97 6.29
CA LYS A 9 19.15 2.14 7.40
C LYS A 9 20.09 0.98 7.66
N SER A 10 20.59 0.92 8.88
CA SER A 10 21.39 -0.21 9.37
C SER A 10 20.74 -0.86 10.58
N PHE A 11 20.90 -2.17 10.72
CA PHE A 11 20.58 -2.97 11.90
C PHE A 11 21.84 -3.74 12.28
N ASP A 12 22.28 -3.62 13.53
CA ASP A 12 23.45 -4.31 14.06
C ASP A 12 24.70 -4.21 13.16
N GLY A 13 24.90 -3.03 12.54
CA GLY A 13 26.03 -2.77 11.64
C GLY A 13 25.86 -3.27 10.19
N VAL A 14 24.72 -3.88 9.86
CA VAL A 14 24.40 -4.32 8.48
C VAL A 14 23.49 -3.28 7.83
N GLU A 15 23.95 -2.68 6.73
CA GLU A 15 23.13 -1.75 5.95
C GLU A 15 22.08 -2.52 5.12
N VAL A 16 20.81 -2.17 5.33
CA VAL A 16 19.65 -2.68 4.57
C VAL A 16 19.24 -1.70 3.48
N LEU A 17 19.37 -0.40 3.74
CA LEU A 17 19.25 0.68 2.77
C LEU A 17 20.50 1.54 2.86
N SER A 18 21.09 1.91 1.71
CA SER A 18 22.32 2.67 1.64
C SER A 18 22.17 3.86 0.71
N HIS A 19 22.24 5.08 1.27
CA HIS A 19 22.29 6.34 0.52
C HIS A 19 21.18 6.52 -0.54
N ILE A 20 19.94 6.14 -0.22
CA ILE A 20 18.81 6.25 -1.15
C ILE A 20 18.37 7.69 -1.27
N SER A 21 18.36 8.22 -2.49
CA SER A 21 17.82 9.54 -2.81
C SER A 21 16.90 9.45 -4.01
N MET A 22 15.65 9.92 -3.86
CA MET A 22 14.65 9.95 -4.93
C MET A 22 13.54 10.93 -4.64
N THR A 23 12.86 11.38 -5.70
CA THR A 23 11.65 12.19 -5.62
C THR A 23 10.51 11.46 -6.32
N LEU A 24 9.39 11.30 -5.62
CA LEU A 24 8.19 10.65 -6.12
C LEU A 24 7.07 11.70 -6.21
N GLU A 25 6.54 11.89 -7.42
CA GLU A 25 5.56 12.94 -7.73
C GLU A 25 4.16 12.38 -7.87
N SER A 26 3.14 13.19 -7.56
CA SER A 26 1.73 12.85 -7.75
C SER A 26 1.41 12.61 -9.24
N GLY A 27 0.38 11.81 -9.52
CA GLY A 27 -0.03 11.45 -10.88
C GLY A 27 0.91 10.48 -11.60
N LYS A 28 1.81 9.81 -10.86
CA LYS A 28 2.76 8.85 -11.42
C LYS A 28 2.70 7.50 -10.71
N ILE A 29 3.08 6.45 -11.44
CA ILE A 29 3.31 5.11 -10.89
C ILE A 29 4.82 4.85 -10.92
N TYR A 30 5.37 4.46 -9.78
CA TYR A 30 6.78 4.09 -9.63
C TYR A 30 6.89 2.60 -9.29
N GLY A 31 7.74 1.88 -10.00
CA GLY A 31 8.09 0.49 -9.74
C GLY A 31 9.37 0.37 -8.92
N LEU A 32 9.30 -0.24 -7.75
CA LEU A 32 10.47 -0.68 -7.00
C LEU A 32 10.75 -2.13 -7.37
N VAL A 33 11.69 -2.34 -8.29
CA VAL A 33 12.03 -3.68 -8.80
C VAL A 33 13.31 -4.18 -8.15
N GLY A 34 13.32 -5.42 -7.68
CA GLY A 34 14.49 -6.03 -7.08
C GLY A 34 14.20 -7.38 -6.44
N ARG A 35 15.26 -8.16 -6.18
CA ARG A 35 15.15 -9.47 -5.54
C ARG A 35 14.54 -9.36 -4.13
N ASN A 36 14.04 -10.48 -3.60
CA ASN A 36 13.63 -10.55 -2.20
C ASN A 36 14.82 -10.19 -1.29
N GLY A 37 14.56 -9.38 -0.26
CA GLY A 37 15.59 -8.89 0.63
C GLY A 37 16.37 -7.66 0.13
N SER A 38 16.02 -7.07 -1.05
CA SER A 38 16.70 -5.87 -1.58
C SER A 38 16.27 -4.55 -0.91
N GLY A 39 15.46 -4.58 0.14
CA GLY A 39 15.08 -3.39 0.90
C GLY A 39 13.78 -2.70 0.44
N LYS A 40 13.07 -3.20 -0.60
CA LYS A 40 11.81 -2.58 -1.09
C LYS A 40 10.76 -2.36 0.01
N THR A 41 10.40 -3.43 0.70
CA THR A 41 9.47 -3.38 1.84
C THR A 41 9.99 -2.46 2.96
N MET A 42 11.30 -2.46 3.21
CA MET A 42 11.92 -1.60 4.21
C MET A 42 11.78 -0.12 3.82
N LEU A 43 12.02 0.23 2.57
CA LEU A 43 11.80 1.59 2.06
C LEU A 43 10.35 2.05 2.25
N MET A 44 9.38 1.18 1.91
CA MET A 44 7.97 1.49 2.14
C MET A 44 7.64 1.67 3.63
N LYS A 45 8.19 0.83 4.52
CA LYS A 45 8.03 0.98 5.98
C LYS A 45 8.58 2.30 6.50
N HIS A 46 9.67 2.82 5.91
CA HIS A 46 10.19 4.15 6.24
C HIS A 46 9.24 5.25 5.79
N ILE A 47 8.70 5.19 4.56
CA ILE A 47 7.72 6.18 4.06
C ILE A 47 6.46 6.19 4.92
N LEU A 48 6.03 5.04 5.46
CA LEU A 48 4.89 4.94 6.37
C LEU A 48 5.18 5.41 7.80
N GLY A 49 6.43 5.71 8.15
CA GLY A 49 6.81 6.08 9.51
C GLY A 49 6.92 4.90 10.48
N PHE A 50 6.85 3.65 10.00
CA PHE A 50 6.95 2.46 10.87
C PHE A 50 8.37 2.21 11.35
N VAL A 51 9.36 2.73 10.64
CA VAL A 51 10.79 2.58 10.96
C VAL A 51 11.49 3.91 10.77
N SER A 52 12.24 4.36 11.76
CA SER A 52 13.07 5.56 11.65
C SER A 52 14.38 5.25 10.91
N PRO A 53 14.87 6.14 10.04
CA PRO A 53 16.16 5.97 9.37
C PRO A 53 17.32 6.05 10.35
N THR A 54 18.48 5.47 9.98
CA THR A 54 19.75 5.67 10.68
C THR A 54 20.32 7.05 10.35
N SER A 55 20.20 7.46 9.07
CA SER A 55 20.52 8.80 8.59
C SER A 55 19.69 9.15 7.37
N GLY A 56 19.73 10.42 6.97
CA GLY A 56 18.90 10.94 5.86
C GLY A 56 17.52 11.37 6.32
N THR A 57 16.69 11.81 5.37
CA THR A 57 15.36 12.35 5.65
C THR A 57 14.34 11.91 4.62
N ILE A 58 13.08 11.81 5.05
CA ILE A 58 11.91 11.65 4.18
C ILE A 58 11.00 12.84 4.43
N THR A 59 10.60 13.50 3.36
CA THR A 59 9.67 14.63 3.39
C THR A 59 8.43 14.26 2.57
N ILE A 60 7.25 14.44 3.14
CA ILE A 60 5.96 14.18 2.50
C ILE A 60 5.17 15.49 2.48
N ASP A 61 4.89 16.00 1.28
CA ASP A 61 4.21 17.28 1.05
C ASP A 61 4.80 18.44 1.86
N GLY A 62 6.15 18.50 1.91
CA GLY A 62 6.92 19.53 2.60
C GLY A 62 7.11 19.31 4.10
N LYS A 63 6.54 18.25 4.70
CA LYS A 63 6.69 17.92 6.12
C LYS A 63 7.69 16.78 6.30
N VAL A 64 8.64 16.97 7.20
CA VAL A 64 9.68 15.98 7.52
C VAL A 64 9.10 14.89 8.43
N LEU A 65 9.17 13.63 7.98
CA LEU A 65 8.73 12.48 8.75
C LEU A 65 9.65 12.23 9.98
N GLY A 66 9.05 11.98 11.12
CA GLY A 66 9.74 11.83 12.39
C GLY A 66 10.15 13.16 13.06
N LYS A 67 9.79 14.33 12.46
CA LYS A 67 10.02 15.67 13.03
C LYS A 67 8.75 16.51 13.02
N ASP A 68 8.16 16.70 11.86
CA ASP A 68 6.94 17.52 11.68
C ASP A 68 5.68 16.66 11.74
N ILE A 69 5.78 15.41 11.33
CA ILE A 69 4.73 14.38 11.37
C ILE A 69 5.33 13.03 11.76
N ASP A 70 4.57 12.22 12.49
CA ASP A 70 5.00 10.85 12.87
C ASP A 70 4.66 9.83 11.77
N ALA A 71 3.58 10.05 11.06
CA ALA A 71 3.11 9.22 9.94
C ALA A 71 2.33 10.07 8.93
N PRO A 72 2.30 9.68 7.64
CA PRO A 72 1.47 10.35 6.64
C PRO A 72 -0.03 10.10 6.88
N ASP A 73 -0.86 11.14 6.75
CA ASP A 73 -2.30 11.07 7.04
C ASP A 73 -3.13 10.45 5.92
N ASN A 74 -2.75 10.68 4.67
CA ASN A 74 -3.54 10.33 3.49
C ASN A 74 -2.83 9.31 2.60
N ILE A 75 -2.56 8.13 3.18
CA ILE A 75 -1.85 7.05 2.52
C ILE A 75 -2.61 5.74 2.67
N GLY A 76 -2.76 5.00 1.56
CA GLY A 76 -3.22 3.62 1.55
C GLY A 76 -2.04 2.68 1.31
N ALA A 77 -2.00 1.58 2.03
CA ALA A 77 -0.86 0.68 1.92
C ALA A 77 -1.27 -0.81 1.97
N ILE A 78 -0.57 -1.62 1.18
CA ILE A 78 -0.44 -3.05 1.36
C ILE A 78 1.04 -3.30 1.62
N ILE A 79 1.39 -3.75 2.83
CA ILE A 79 2.74 -4.13 3.20
C ILE A 79 2.73 -5.58 3.64
N GLU A 80 3.51 -6.41 2.96
CA GLU A 80 3.51 -7.87 3.17
C GLU A 80 2.11 -8.46 2.92
N ASN A 81 1.65 -9.41 3.74
CA ASN A 81 0.34 -10.01 3.58
C ASN A 81 -0.71 -9.25 4.39
N PRO A 82 -1.89 -8.92 3.80
CA PRO A 82 -2.97 -8.30 4.53
C PRO A 82 -3.44 -9.18 5.70
N GLY A 83 -3.37 -8.63 6.92
CA GLY A 83 -3.69 -9.31 8.18
C GLY A 83 -5.19 -9.31 8.50
N PHE A 84 -6.04 -9.85 7.63
CA PHE A 84 -7.47 -9.93 7.88
C PHE A 84 -7.85 -10.97 8.93
N LEU A 85 -8.92 -10.70 9.67
CA LEU A 85 -9.52 -11.63 10.61
C LEU A 85 -10.24 -12.76 9.87
N PRO A 86 -9.78 -14.02 9.96
CA PRO A 86 -10.25 -15.10 9.09
C PRO A 86 -11.70 -15.50 9.33
N GLY A 87 -12.26 -15.23 10.51
CA GLY A 87 -13.63 -15.58 10.91
C GLY A 87 -14.71 -14.59 10.46
N TYR A 88 -14.33 -13.52 9.75
CA TYR A 88 -15.25 -12.48 9.30
C TYR A 88 -15.28 -12.37 7.77
N SER A 89 -16.37 -11.81 7.22
CA SER A 89 -16.49 -11.49 5.79
C SER A 89 -15.53 -10.34 5.40
N GLY A 90 -15.28 -10.16 4.11
CA GLY A 90 -14.47 -9.04 3.59
C GLY A 90 -15.02 -7.70 4.04
N PHE A 91 -16.32 -7.47 3.82
CA PHE A 91 -16.98 -6.23 4.26
C PHE A 91 -16.78 -5.97 5.75
N ARG A 92 -16.97 -6.97 6.61
CA ARG A 92 -16.85 -6.80 8.07
C ARG A 92 -15.41 -6.48 8.49
N ASN A 93 -14.43 -7.09 7.84
CA ASN A 93 -13.02 -6.75 8.05
C ASN A 93 -12.74 -5.28 7.73
N LEU A 94 -13.15 -4.80 6.55
CA LEU A 94 -12.93 -3.41 6.15
C LEU A 94 -13.72 -2.42 7.02
N LYS A 95 -14.93 -2.76 7.41
CA LYS A 95 -15.74 -1.92 8.31
C LYS A 95 -15.09 -1.74 9.68
N MET A 96 -14.48 -2.77 10.26
CA MET A 96 -13.73 -2.65 11.51
C MET A 96 -12.54 -1.71 11.38
N LEU A 97 -11.81 -1.77 10.26
CA LEU A 97 -10.69 -0.85 9.99
C LEU A 97 -11.18 0.59 9.78
N ALA A 98 -12.21 0.77 8.98
CA ALA A 98 -12.81 2.09 8.74
C ALA A 98 -13.35 2.75 10.03
N SER A 99 -13.81 1.93 10.99
CA SER A 99 -14.30 2.42 12.28
C SER A 99 -13.21 3.03 13.18
N ILE A 100 -11.93 2.84 12.87
CA ILE A 100 -10.82 3.46 13.62
C ILE A 100 -10.76 4.98 13.35
N ARG A 101 -10.97 5.36 12.09
CA ARG A 101 -10.85 6.76 11.66
C ARG A 101 -12.19 7.44 11.43
N HIS A 102 -13.28 6.69 11.26
CA HIS A 102 -14.64 7.18 10.99
C HIS A 102 -14.74 8.16 9.81
N LYS A 103 -13.91 7.93 8.74
CA LYS A 103 -13.84 8.84 7.59
C LYS A 103 -14.82 8.52 6.47
N ILE A 104 -15.26 7.27 6.39
CA ILE A 104 -16.04 6.74 5.26
C ILE A 104 -17.27 5.98 5.74
N SER A 105 -18.28 5.96 4.88
CA SER A 105 -19.56 5.26 5.10
C SER A 105 -19.46 3.77 4.71
N ASP A 106 -20.47 3.00 5.15
CA ASP A 106 -20.60 1.59 4.74
C ASP A 106 -20.70 1.43 3.20
N GLU A 107 -21.33 2.39 2.51
CA GLU A 107 -21.47 2.33 1.05
C GLU A 107 -20.13 2.58 0.33
N GLU A 108 -19.29 3.47 0.85
CA GLU A 108 -17.93 3.68 0.31
C GLU A 108 -17.06 2.43 0.48
N ILE A 109 -17.18 1.73 1.63
CA ILE A 109 -16.52 0.43 1.84
C ILE A 109 -17.00 -0.59 0.81
N LYS A 110 -18.33 -0.69 0.58
CA LYS A 110 -18.91 -1.60 -0.42
C LYS A 110 -18.44 -1.25 -1.83
N ASN A 111 -18.34 0.03 -2.16
CA ASN A 111 -17.84 0.48 -3.45
C ASN A 111 -16.37 0.10 -3.65
N ALA A 112 -15.52 0.23 -2.64
CA ALA A 112 -14.14 -0.23 -2.71
C ALA A 112 -14.03 -1.75 -2.94
N ILE A 113 -14.90 -2.55 -2.31
CA ILE A 113 -14.96 -4.01 -2.52
C ILE A 113 -15.42 -4.35 -3.94
N ARG A 114 -16.44 -3.66 -4.48
CA ARG A 114 -16.89 -3.84 -5.87
C ARG A 114 -15.81 -3.45 -6.87
N LEU A 115 -15.08 -2.37 -6.60
CA LEU A 115 -14.02 -1.86 -7.47
C LEU A 115 -12.95 -2.93 -7.75
N VAL A 116 -12.65 -3.77 -6.78
CA VAL A 116 -11.66 -4.85 -6.91
C VAL A 116 -12.26 -6.19 -7.37
N GLY A 117 -13.52 -6.20 -7.82
CA GLY A 117 -14.20 -7.38 -8.35
C GLY A 117 -14.67 -8.38 -7.28
N LEU A 118 -14.83 -7.95 -6.03
CA LEU A 118 -15.40 -8.77 -4.97
C LEU A 118 -16.86 -8.37 -4.69
N ASP A 119 -17.64 -9.32 -4.16
CA ASP A 119 -19.02 -9.09 -3.73
C ASP A 119 -19.06 -8.58 -2.28
N PRO A 120 -19.50 -7.32 -2.03
CA PRO A 120 -19.58 -6.76 -0.68
C PRO A 120 -20.65 -7.42 0.21
N GLU A 121 -21.65 -8.07 -0.39
CA GLU A 121 -22.73 -8.75 0.34
C GLU A 121 -22.35 -10.21 0.67
N SER A 122 -21.22 -10.68 0.17
CA SER A 122 -20.74 -12.05 0.43
C SER A 122 -20.54 -12.29 1.92
N LYS A 123 -21.19 -13.33 2.43
CA LYS A 123 -21.01 -13.81 3.81
C LYS A 123 -19.82 -14.76 3.96
N LYS A 124 -19.10 -15.07 2.86
CA LYS A 124 -17.92 -15.95 2.88
C LYS A 124 -16.85 -15.34 3.77
N HIS A 125 -16.35 -16.11 4.72
CA HIS A 125 -15.27 -15.70 5.63
C HIS A 125 -13.94 -15.59 4.88
N VAL A 126 -13.14 -14.59 5.22
CA VAL A 126 -11.84 -14.31 4.58
C VAL A 126 -10.86 -15.48 4.76
N GLY A 127 -10.98 -16.27 5.82
CA GLY A 127 -10.23 -17.52 5.98
C GLY A 127 -10.42 -18.55 4.85
N LYS A 128 -11.53 -18.43 4.09
CA LYS A 128 -11.84 -19.28 2.92
C LYS A 128 -11.54 -18.59 1.58
N TYR A 129 -10.94 -17.40 1.59
CA TYR A 129 -10.57 -16.68 0.38
C TYR A 129 -9.33 -17.32 -0.25
N SER A 130 -9.28 -17.34 -1.59
CA SER A 130 -8.03 -17.62 -2.31
C SER A 130 -6.99 -16.53 -2.03
N LEU A 131 -5.73 -16.77 -2.37
CA LEU A 131 -4.69 -15.74 -2.27
C LEU A 131 -5.08 -14.50 -3.07
N GLY A 132 -5.52 -14.66 -4.34
CA GLY A 132 -5.97 -13.56 -5.18
C GLY A 132 -7.16 -12.80 -4.59
N MET A 133 -8.14 -13.47 -3.97
CA MET A 133 -9.24 -12.77 -3.27
C MET A 133 -8.74 -11.95 -2.08
N ARG A 134 -7.75 -12.43 -1.33
CA ARG A 134 -7.14 -11.68 -0.23
C ARG A 134 -6.36 -10.46 -0.74
N GLN A 135 -5.62 -10.61 -1.85
CA GLN A 135 -4.94 -9.48 -2.49
C GLN A 135 -5.92 -8.40 -2.98
N ARG A 136 -7.00 -8.81 -3.65
CA ARG A 136 -8.08 -7.90 -4.05
C ARG A 136 -8.68 -7.16 -2.85
N LEU A 137 -8.98 -7.86 -1.76
CA LEU A 137 -9.49 -7.24 -0.54
C LEU A 137 -8.46 -6.28 0.10
N GLY A 138 -7.16 -6.61 0.04
CA GLY A 138 -6.06 -5.73 0.47
C GLY A 138 -6.02 -4.43 -0.34
N LEU A 139 -6.21 -4.50 -1.66
CA LEU A 139 -6.32 -3.31 -2.49
C LEU A 139 -7.57 -2.49 -2.15
N ALA A 140 -8.73 -3.14 -1.93
CA ALA A 140 -9.92 -2.44 -1.47
C ALA A 140 -9.68 -1.69 -0.15
N GLN A 141 -8.99 -2.33 0.81
CA GLN A 141 -8.58 -1.69 2.06
C GLN A 141 -7.70 -0.46 1.80
N ALA A 142 -6.69 -0.57 0.93
CA ALA A 142 -5.79 0.54 0.65
C ALA A 142 -6.51 1.71 -0.04
N LEU A 143 -7.55 1.45 -0.82
CA LEU A 143 -8.28 2.45 -1.61
C LEU A 143 -9.49 3.06 -0.90
N MET A 144 -10.08 2.38 0.09
CA MET A 144 -11.42 2.71 0.61
C MET A 144 -11.54 4.09 1.25
N GLU A 145 -10.45 4.65 1.79
CA GLU A 145 -10.41 5.99 2.39
C GLU A 145 -9.93 7.08 1.42
N HIS A 146 -9.92 6.79 0.12
CA HIS A 146 -9.55 7.72 -0.97
C HIS A 146 -8.17 8.39 -0.78
N PRO A 147 -7.09 7.63 -0.54
CA PRO A 147 -5.78 8.20 -0.29
C PRO A 147 -5.20 8.89 -1.52
N ASP A 148 -4.31 9.87 -1.31
CA ASP A 148 -3.51 10.51 -2.36
C ASP A 148 -2.25 9.72 -2.71
N ILE A 149 -1.80 8.87 -1.79
CA ILE A 149 -0.60 8.05 -1.93
C ILE A 149 -0.96 6.58 -1.71
N LEU A 150 -0.50 5.71 -2.61
CA LEU A 150 -0.63 4.25 -2.50
C LEU A 150 0.75 3.60 -2.47
N LEU A 151 1.01 2.81 -1.45
CA LEU A 151 2.21 1.96 -1.33
C LEU A 151 1.78 0.49 -1.36
N LEU A 152 2.17 -0.22 -2.40
CA LEU A 152 1.68 -1.57 -2.68
C LEU A 152 2.86 -2.54 -2.81
N ASP A 153 3.05 -3.38 -1.80
CA ASP A 153 4.10 -4.41 -1.78
C ASP A 153 3.54 -5.72 -2.34
N GLU A 154 4.07 -6.16 -3.49
CA GLU A 154 3.69 -7.37 -4.22
C GLU A 154 2.15 -7.49 -4.46
N PRO A 155 1.45 -6.43 -4.94
CA PRO A 155 -0.02 -6.43 -4.99
C PRO A 155 -0.60 -7.42 -6.00
N LEU A 156 0.19 -7.91 -6.95
CA LEU A 156 -0.22 -8.83 -8.01
C LEU A 156 0.00 -10.30 -7.66
N SER A 157 0.61 -10.59 -6.51
CA SER A 157 0.95 -11.94 -6.09
C SER A 157 -0.30 -12.82 -5.95
N GLY A 158 -0.28 -14.00 -6.60
CA GLY A 158 -1.37 -14.97 -6.54
C GLY A 158 -2.62 -14.62 -7.36
N LEU A 159 -2.55 -13.62 -8.23
CA LEU A 159 -3.54 -13.36 -9.25
C LEU A 159 -3.24 -14.17 -10.51
N ASP A 160 -4.30 -14.55 -11.23
CA ASP A 160 -4.22 -15.03 -12.61
C ASP A 160 -4.03 -13.87 -13.59
N ASN A 161 -3.78 -14.15 -14.86
CA ASN A 161 -3.51 -13.14 -15.88
C ASN A 161 -4.64 -12.10 -15.99
N ASP A 162 -5.90 -12.53 -15.92
CA ASP A 162 -7.05 -11.63 -16.00
C ASP A 162 -7.11 -10.72 -14.76
N GLY A 163 -6.87 -11.29 -13.57
CA GLY A 163 -6.80 -10.55 -12.33
C GLY A 163 -5.66 -9.52 -12.30
N VAL A 164 -4.51 -9.85 -12.88
CA VAL A 164 -3.40 -8.91 -13.07
C VAL A 164 -3.82 -7.74 -13.96
N GLN A 165 -4.46 -8.00 -15.10
CA GLN A 165 -4.92 -6.95 -16.02
C GLN A 165 -5.98 -6.05 -15.36
N GLU A 166 -6.95 -6.61 -14.65
CA GLU A 166 -7.94 -5.83 -13.90
C GLU A 166 -7.27 -4.93 -12.85
N MET A 167 -6.30 -5.46 -12.12
CA MET A 167 -5.56 -4.70 -11.13
C MET A 167 -4.80 -3.52 -11.76
N TYR A 168 -4.13 -3.75 -12.90
CA TYR A 168 -3.47 -2.69 -13.66
C TYR A 168 -4.45 -1.58 -14.08
N GLN A 169 -5.63 -1.93 -14.57
CA GLN A 169 -6.63 -0.93 -14.96
C GLN A 169 -7.09 -0.07 -13.75
N ILE A 170 -7.26 -0.69 -12.59
CA ILE A 170 -7.57 0.03 -11.36
C ILE A 170 -6.44 1.02 -11.03
N LEU A 171 -5.17 0.58 -11.03
CA LEU A 171 -4.04 1.44 -10.69
C LEU A 171 -3.84 2.58 -11.70
N LEU A 172 -4.04 2.31 -13.00
CA LEU A 172 -3.99 3.34 -14.05
C LEU A 172 -5.04 4.41 -13.82
N LYS A 173 -6.28 4.02 -13.49
CA LYS A 173 -7.35 4.96 -13.15
C LYS A 173 -7.00 5.79 -11.91
N GLN A 174 -6.46 5.17 -10.88
CA GLN A 174 -6.02 5.90 -9.66
C GLN A 174 -4.92 6.92 -9.98
N ARG A 175 -3.98 6.59 -10.90
CA ARG A 175 -2.97 7.53 -11.39
C ARG A 175 -3.61 8.71 -12.14
N GLU A 176 -4.61 8.44 -13.00
CA GLU A 176 -5.34 9.48 -13.75
C GLU A 176 -6.10 10.44 -12.82
N GLU A 177 -6.54 9.96 -11.67
CA GLU A 177 -7.11 10.77 -10.58
C GLU A 177 -6.05 11.60 -9.83
N GLY A 178 -4.77 11.54 -10.23
CA GLY A 178 -3.67 12.34 -9.68
C GLY A 178 -2.92 11.69 -8.53
N LYS A 179 -3.19 10.44 -8.17
CA LYS A 179 -2.54 9.78 -7.04
C LYS A 179 -1.09 9.43 -7.35
N LEU A 180 -0.26 9.47 -6.32
CA LEU A 180 1.08 8.89 -6.33
C LEU A 180 0.98 7.40 -5.98
N ILE A 181 1.51 6.54 -6.83
CA ILE A 181 1.46 5.09 -6.62
C ILE A 181 2.87 4.51 -6.66
N VAL A 182 3.23 3.75 -5.64
CA VAL A 182 4.50 3.01 -5.58
C VAL A 182 4.17 1.52 -5.48
N VAL A 183 4.66 0.75 -6.43
CA VAL A 183 4.48 -0.71 -6.49
C VAL A 183 5.83 -1.38 -6.31
N ALA A 184 5.99 -2.21 -5.31
CA ALA A 184 7.15 -3.08 -5.20
C ALA A 184 6.86 -4.44 -5.84
N SER A 185 7.81 -4.93 -6.65
CA SER A 185 7.74 -6.25 -7.27
C SER A 185 9.12 -6.90 -7.34
N HIS A 186 9.14 -8.24 -7.32
CA HIS A 186 10.36 -9.00 -7.57
C HIS A 186 10.57 -9.30 -9.06
N SER A 187 9.57 -9.10 -9.91
CA SER A 187 9.66 -9.20 -11.36
C SER A 187 9.51 -7.83 -12.02
N SER A 188 10.10 -7.69 -13.21
CA SER A 188 10.03 -6.47 -14.03
C SER A 188 8.90 -6.50 -15.06
N GLU A 189 8.01 -7.50 -14.97
CA GLU A 189 6.85 -7.66 -15.85
C GLU A 189 5.63 -6.91 -15.32
#